data_7429ca4dfbe19f68e21484fbd981b291
#
_entry.id   7429ca4dfbe19f68e21484fbd981b291
#
_cell.length_a   1.000
_cell.length_b   1.000
_cell.length_c   1.000
_cell.angle_alpha   90.00
_cell.angle_beta   90.00
_cell.angle_gamma   90.00
#
_symmetry.space_group_name_H-M   'P 1'
#
loop_
_entity.id
_entity.type
_entity.pdbx_description
1 polymer ?
#
loop_
_entity_poly.entity_id
_entity_poly.type
_entity_poly.pdbx_seq_one_letter_code
_entity_poly.pdbx_strand_id
1 'polypeptide(L)'
;MKKTLIILTVLLLSVLTAACSSSSGSQNSKENKVAITHDLGKTNVPENPKRVVVLELGFIDTLLDLGITPVGVADDNKAKQLINKDVLKKMDGYTSVGTRSQPNMEKIASLKPDFIIADTTRHKKVYDQLKKIAPTIALHNLNADYQDTIDASLTIAKAVGKEKEMEKKLTAHEEKMSETKQKISANSQSVLLIGSTNDTIMARDENFFTSRLLTQVGYRYAISTSSNSELSNGGDSVNVKMTLEKLLKTDPDVIILMTGKTDDINADGKRPIEENVLWKKLKAVKNGHVYRVDRAAWSLRRSVDGADAILNELQKEMPANKK
;
A
#
# COMPACT_ATOMS: atom_id res chain seq x y z
N MET A 1 -24.02 75.96 44.43
CA MET A 1 -23.30 74.76 44.95
C MET A 1 -24.12 73.47 44.96
N LYS A 2 -25.48 73.48 44.95
CA LYS A 2 -26.30 72.21 44.90
C LYS A 2 -26.57 71.62 43.56
N LYS A 3 -26.42 72.36 42.47
CA LYS A 3 -26.65 71.89 41.08
C LYS A 3 -25.45 71.16 40.41
N THR A 4 -24.25 71.47 40.86
CA THR A 4 -22.99 70.83 40.39
C THR A 4 -22.73 69.44 41.01
N LEU A 5 -23.33 69.15 42.18
CA LEU A 5 -23.18 67.88 42.85
C LEU A 5 -24.06 66.76 42.26
N ILE A 6 -25.25 67.20 41.66
CA ILE A 6 -26.16 66.24 41.03
C ILE A 6 -25.63 65.71 39.68
N ILE A 7 -24.90 66.57 38.94
CA ILE A 7 -24.30 66.16 37.64
C ILE A 7 -23.13 65.18 37.84
N LEU A 8 -22.39 65.30 38.93
CA LEU A 8 -21.26 64.40 39.22
C LEU A 8 -21.71 63.02 39.70
N THR A 9 -22.89 62.93 40.35
CA THR A 9 -23.44 61.62 40.81
C THR A 9 -24.12 60.85 39.70
N VAL A 10 -24.63 61.51 38.64
CA VAL A 10 -25.22 60.83 37.45
C VAL A 10 -24.11 60.29 36.51
N LEU A 11 -22.96 60.94 36.46
CA LEU A 11 -21.84 60.47 35.64
C LEU A 11 -21.10 59.27 36.22
N LEU A 12 -21.22 59.00 37.56
CA LEU A 12 -20.58 57.87 38.24
C LEU A 12 -21.40 56.60 38.20
N LEU A 13 -22.70 56.67 37.87
CA LEU A 13 -23.59 55.51 37.79
C LEU A 13 -23.63 54.85 36.40
N SER A 14 -23.06 55.50 35.37
CA SER A 14 -23.03 54.97 33.98
C SER A 14 -21.83 54.10 33.64
N VAL A 15 -20.88 53.86 34.58
CA VAL A 15 -19.67 53.04 34.35
C VAL A 15 -19.77 51.61 34.87
N LEU A 16 -20.88 51.22 35.51
CA LEU A 16 -21.05 49.91 36.19
C LEU A 16 -21.88 48.88 35.39
N THR A 17 -22.21 49.11 34.10
CA THR A 17 -22.96 48.13 33.32
C THR A 17 -22.19 47.51 32.16
N ALA A 18 -20.85 47.68 32.12
CA ALA A 18 -20.00 47.12 31.06
C ALA A 18 -19.16 45.90 31.49
N ALA A 19 -19.56 45.19 32.54
CA ALA A 19 -18.84 44.03 33.04
C ALA A 19 -19.77 42.88 33.35
N CYS A 20 -20.39 42.27 32.36
CA CYS A 20 -20.87 40.88 32.36
C CYS A 20 -21.43 40.55 30.96
N SER A 21 -20.56 40.47 29.97
CA SER A 21 -20.80 39.66 28.77
C SER A 21 -19.54 38.84 28.53
N SER A 22 -19.19 37.99 29.49
CA SER A 22 -18.44 36.80 29.21
C SER A 22 -19.37 35.85 28.46
N SER A 23 -19.60 36.12 27.18
CA SER A 23 -19.99 35.07 26.25
C SER A 23 -18.86 34.05 26.31
N SER A 24 -19.09 32.97 27.05
CA SER A 24 -18.43 31.70 26.82
C SER A 24 -18.72 31.35 25.38
N GLY A 25 -17.99 31.98 24.47
CA GLY A 25 -17.82 31.53 23.13
C GLY A 25 -17.24 30.13 23.24
N SER A 26 -18.10 29.14 23.17
CA SER A 26 -17.69 27.82 22.71
C SER A 26 -16.89 28.07 21.45
N GLN A 27 -15.57 28.03 21.58
CA GLN A 27 -14.69 27.92 20.43
C GLN A 27 -15.02 26.57 19.81
N ASN A 28 -16.06 26.59 18.96
CA ASN A 28 -16.24 25.60 17.93
C ASN A 28 -15.05 25.81 17.01
N SER A 29 -13.91 25.23 17.34
CA SER A 29 -12.79 25.09 16.44
C SER A 29 -13.37 24.33 15.25
N LYS A 30 -13.71 25.05 14.17
CA LYS A 30 -14.03 24.44 12.89
C LYS A 30 -12.79 23.58 12.58
N GLU A 31 -12.88 22.29 12.84
CA GLU A 31 -11.85 21.36 12.37
C GLU A 31 -11.68 21.62 10.89
N ASN A 32 -10.51 22.12 10.53
CA ASN A 32 -10.17 22.28 9.13
C ASN A 32 -10.23 20.91 8.49
N LYS A 33 -10.88 20.81 7.33
CA LYS A 33 -11.06 19.56 6.58
C LYS A 33 -10.51 19.71 5.19
N VAL A 34 -9.80 18.69 4.73
CA VAL A 34 -9.28 18.60 3.37
C VAL A 34 -10.25 17.75 2.53
N ALA A 35 -10.71 18.29 1.41
CA ALA A 35 -11.57 17.55 0.48
C ALA A 35 -10.71 16.64 -0.41
N ILE A 36 -10.89 15.34 -0.27
CA ILE A 36 -10.17 14.30 -1.03
C ILE A 36 -11.12 13.67 -2.03
N THR A 37 -10.77 13.73 -3.30
CA THR A 37 -11.41 12.92 -4.36
C THR A 37 -10.72 11.58 -4.41
N HIS A 38 -11.47 10.50 -4.50
CA HIS A 38 -11.02 9.12 -4.53
C HIS A 38 -11.98 8.27 -5.36
N ASP A 39 -11.68 7.01 -5.59
CA ASP A 39 -12.43 6.17 -6.54
C ASP A 39 -13.92 6.00 -6.25
N LEU A 40 -14.33 6.05 -4.98
CA LEU A 40 -15.74 5.91 -4.58
C LEU A 40 -16.41 7.26 -4.25
N GLY A 41 -15.79 8.39 -4.63
CA GLY A 41 -16.40 9.71 -4.49
C GLY A 41 -15.50 10.77 -3.87
N LYS A 42 -16.07 11.59 -2.98
CA LYS A 42 -15.39 12.70 -2.31
C LYS A 42 -15.61 12.65 -0.80
N THR A 43 -14.54 12.78 -0.04
CA THR A 43 -14.59 12.75 1.44
C THR A 43 -13.88 13.97 2.01
N ASN A 44 -14.47 14.60 3.01
CA ASN A 44 -13.83 15.64 3.80
C ASN A 44 -13.11 14.99 4.98
N VAL A 45 -11.79 14.91 4.92
CA VAL A 45 -10.92 14.32 5.94
C VAL A 45 -10.49 15.41 6.93
N PRO A 46 -10.47 15.18 8.25
CA PRO A 46 -9.90 16.13 9.21
C PRO A 46 -8.44 16.45 8.86
N GLU A 47 -8.03 17.71 8.98
CA GLU A 47 -6.65 18.09 8.85
C GLU A 47 -5.82 17.42 9.96
N ASN A 48 -4.72 16.74 9.61
CA ASN A 48 -3.85 16.00 10.54
C ASN A 48 -4.57 14.90 11.37
N PRO A 49 -5.18 13.89 10.75
CA PRO A 49 -5.84 12.81 11.45
C PRO A 49 -4.86 12.07 12.38
N LYS A 50 -5.33 11.65 13.56
CA LYS A 50 -4.51 11.02 14.61
C LYS A 50 -4.82 9.54 14.80
N ARG A 51 -6.00 9.11 14.44
CA ARG A 51 -6.50 7.76 14.68
C ARG A 51 -6.90 7.10 13.37
N VAL A 52 -5.89 6.76 12.58
CA VAL A 52 -6.08 6.21 11.25
C VAL A 52 -6.27 4.69 11.31
N VAL A 53 -7.30 4.18 10.66
CA VAL A 53 -7.50 2.74 10.43
C VAL A 53 -7.21 2.43 8.96
N VAL A 54 -6.45 1.37 8.72
CA VAL A 54 -6.03 0.93 7.39
C VAL A 54 -6.58 -0.46 7.09
N LEU A 55 -7.24 -0.61 5.94
CA LEU A 55 -7.88 -1.86 5.55
C LEU A 55 -7.12 -2.64 4.47
N GLU A 56 -5.95 -2.14 4.01
CA GLU A 56 -5.04 -2.83 3.09
C GLU A 56 -3.57 -2.63 3.48
N LEU A 57 -2.77 -3.68 3.28
CA LEU A 57 -1.38 -3.69 3.74
C LEU A 57 -0.48 -2.71 2.98
N GLY A 58 -0.78 -2.45 1.69
CA GLY A 58 0.02 -1.56 0.86
C GLY A 58 0.01 -0.09 1.30
N PHE A 59 -0.98 0.33 2.09
CA PHE A 59 -1.05 1.72 2.58
C PHE A 59 -0.29 1.97 3.89
N ILE A 60 0.19 0.90 4.54
CA ILE A 60 0.85 1.00 5.86
C ILE A 60 2.14 1.81 5.76
N ASP A 61 3.02 1.45 4.82
CA ASP A 61 4.32 2.12 4.66
C ASP A 61 4.15 3.62 4.40
N THR A 62 3.20 3.99 3.53
CA THR A 62 2.91 5.40 3.23
C THR A 62 2.57 6.19 4.49
N LEU A 63 1.75 5.66 5.39
CA LEU A 63 1.45 6.33 6.65
C LEU A 63 2.68 6.41 7.57
N LEU A 64 3.45 5.33 7.67
CA LEU A 64 4.67 5.29 8.49
C LEU A 64 5.72 6.30 7.98
N ASP A 65 5.89 6.43 6.67
CA ASP A 65 6.78 7.41 6.05
C ASP A 65 6.35 8.85 6.36
N LEU A 66 5.04 9.07 6.50
CA LEU A 66 4.46 10.35 6.88
C LEU A 66 4.39 10.57 8.40
N GLY A 67 5.00 9.66 9.20
CA GLY A 67 5.06 9.74 10.65
C GLY A 67 3.75 9.40 11.36
N ILE A 68 2.85 8.66 10.69
CA ILE A 68 1.55 8.24 11.24
C ILE A 68 1.54 6.74 11.46
N THR A 69 1.39 6.31 12.71
CA THR A 69 1.19 4.89 13.04
C THR A 69 -0.32 4.59 13.05
N PRO A 70 -0.80 3.63 12.23
CA PRO A 70 -2.22 3.29 12.24
C PRO A 70 -2.63 2.68 13.59
N VAL A 71 -3.82 3.05 14.10
CA VAL A 71 -4.36 2.47 15.34
C VAL A 71 -5.04 1.13 15.10
N GLY A 72 -5.42 0.83 13.85
CA GLY A 72 -6.03 -0.43 13.47
C GLY A 72 -5.67 -0.82 12.05
N VAL A 73 -5.43 -2.12 11.82
CA VAL A 73 -5.07 -2.69 10.52
C VAL A 73 -5.84 -3.97 10.26
N ALA A 74 -6.39 -4.11 9.05
CA ALA A 74 -6.91 -5.38 8.58
C ALA A 74 -5.75 -6.27 8.09
N ASP A 75 -5.26 -7.14 8.96
CA ASP A 75 -4.05 -7.94 8.78
C ASP A 75 -4.32 -9.43 8.53
N ASP A 76 -5.59 -9.77 8.23
CA ASP A 76 -6.09 -11.15 8.07
C ASP A 76 -5.87 -12.03 9.32
N ASN A 77 -5.63 -11.45 10.49
CA ASN A 77 -5.21 -12.11 11.74
C ASN A 77 -3.90 -12.95 11.54
N LYS A 78 -3.08 -12.56 10.57
CA LYS A 78 -1.84 -13.25 10.14
C LYS A 78 -0.68 -12.26 9.99
N ALA A 79 -0.64 -11.21 10.80
CA ALA A 79 0.35 -10.13 10.70
C ALA A 79 1.78 -10.61 10.50
N LYS A 80 2.25 -11.56 11.33
CA LYS A 80 3.62 -12.10 11.26
C LYS A 80 3.95 -12.81 9.93
N GLN A 81 2.93 -13.23 9.17
CA GLN A 81 3.08 -13.91 7.89
C GLN A 81 2.99 -12.94 6.70
N LEU A 82 2.21 -11.86 6.85
CA LEU A 82 1.82 -10.98 5.75
C LEU A 82 2.54 -9.63 5.78
N ILE A 83 3.06 -9.22 6.92
CA ILE A 83 3.73 -7.93 7.12
C ILE A 83 5.19 -8.17 7.50
N ASN A 84 6.09 -7.42 6.89
CA ASN A 84 7.52 -7.50 7.18
C ASN A 84 7.81 -7.16 8.64
N LYS A 85 8.76 -7.86 9.24
CA LYS A 85 9.12 -7.71 10.66
C LYS A 85 9.44 -6.27 11.05
N ASP A 86 10.15 -5.55 10.19
CA ASP A 86 10.55 -4.16 10.45
C ASP A 86 9.34 -3.20 10.42
N VAL A 87 8.39 -3.44 9.52
CA VAL A 87 7.11 -2.70 9.45
C VAL A 87 6.28 -2.98 10.70
N LEU A 88 6.15 -4.26 11.11
CA LEU A 88 5.45 -4.64 12.34
C LEU A 88 6.02 -3.94 13.57
N LYS A 89 7.35 -3.85 13.67
CA LYS A 89 8.02 -3.18 14.78
C LYS A 89 7.69 -1.70 14.85
N LYS A 90 7.52 -1.03 13.70
CA LYS A 90 7.11 0.39 13.62
C LYS A 90 5.64 0.61 14.00
N MET A 91 4.82 -0.44 13.93
CA MET A 91 3.37 -0.41 14.23
C MET A 91 3.03 -0.98 15.60
N ASP A 92 3.99 -1.05 16.54
CA ASP A 92 3.73 -1.62 17.86
C ASP A 92 2.49 -0.97 18.52
N GLY A 93 1.62 -1.81 19.09
CA GLY A 93 0.38 -1.38 19.75
C GLY A 93 -0.85 -1.19 18.84
N TYR A 94 -0.78 -1.43 17.52
CA TYR A 94 -1.98 -1.41 16.70
C TYR A 94 -2.95 -2.57 17.03
N THR A 95 -4.20 -2.41 16.66
CA THR A 95 -5.23 -3.44 16.82
C THR A 95 -5.54 -4.11 15.48
N SER A 96 -5.54 -5.46 15.43
CA SER A 96 -6.07 -6.18 14.27
C SER A 96 -7.58 -6.00 14.17
N VAL A 97 -8.05 -5.44 13.06
CA VAL A 97 -9.48 -5.23 12.80
C VAL A 97 -10.08 -6.29 11.86
N GLY A 98 -9.46 -7.47 11.80
CA GLY A 98 -9.97 -8.62 11.06
C GLY A 98 -9.30 -8.82 9.71
N THR A 99 -10.02 -9.41 8.76
CA THR A 99 -9.47 -9.69 7.44
C THR A 99 -9.70 -8.52 6.48
N ARG A 100 -8.81 -8.37 5.50
CA ARG A 100 -8.94 -7.36 4.44
C ARG A 100 -10.23 -7.56 3.62
N SER A 101 -10.67 -8.79 3.41
CA SER A 101 -11.92 -9.07 2.68
C SER A 101 -13.18 -8.87 3.53
N GLN A 102 -13.07 -9.01 4.85
CA GLN A 102 -14.16 -8.89 5.81
C GLN A 102 -13.66 -8.19 7.08
N PRO A 103 -13.47 -6.86 7.05
CA PRO A 103 -13.07 -6.11 8.22
C PRO A 103 -14.18 -6.11 9.28
N ASN A 104 -13.78 -6.15 10.55
CA ASN A 104 -14.70 -6.16 11.68
C ASN A 104 -15.14 -4.74 12.02
N MET A 105 -16.37 -4.37 11.64
CA MET A 105 -16.92 -3.03 11.82
C MET A 105 -17.02 -2.61 13.29
N GLU A 106 -17.32 -3.53 14.21
CA GLU A 106 -17.41 -3.24 15.65
C GLU A 106 -16.04 -2.90 16.21
N LYS A 107 -14.99 -3.67 15.86
CA LYS A 107 -13.62 -3.37 16.25
C LYS A 107 -13.16 -2.02 15.69
N ILE A 108 -13.46 -1.74 14.40
CA ILE A 108 -13.13 -0.45 13.79
C ILE A 108 -13.81 0.68 14.58
N ALA A 109 -15.11 0.59 14.82
CA ALA A 109 -15.86 1.61 15.58
C ALA A 109 -15.34 1.79 17.01
N SER A 110 -14.96 0.71 17.71
CA SER A 110 -14.43 0.77 19.08
C SER A 110 -13.10 1.53 19.16
N LEU A 111 -12.32 1.55 18.08
CA LEU A 111 -11.09 2.33 17.99
C LEU A 111 -11.34 3.84 17.84
N LYS A 112 -12.58 4.28 17.61
CA LYS A 112 -12.96 5.69 17.40
C LYS A 112 -12.01 6.37 16.41
N PRO A 113 -11.88 5.85 15.18
CA PRO A 113 -11.00 6.46 14.19
C PRO A 113 -11.51 7.83 13.78
N ASP A 114 -10.60 8.70 13.41
CA ASP A 114 -10.91 9.98 12.77
C ASP A 114 -10.70 9.93 11.24
N PHE A 115 -10.08 8.83 10.74
CA PHE A 115 -9.89 8.59 9.33
C PHE A 115 -9.76 7.08 9.03
N ILE A 116 -10.34 6.64 7.91
CA ILE A 116 -10.25 5.25 7.41
C ILE A 116 -9.75 5.26 5.99
N ILE A 117 -8.76 4.40 5.69
CA ILE A 117 -8.26 4.16 4.34
C ILE A 117 -8.67 2.75 3.91
N ALA A 118 -9.50 2.68 2.89
CA ALA A 118 -10.10 1.45 2.37
C ALA A 118 -9.59 1.15 0.94
N ASP A 119 -9.78 -0.08 0.48
CA ASP A 119 -9.55 -0.47 -0.91
C ASP A 119 -10.84 -0.35 -1.72
N THR A 120 -10.73 0.17 -2.93
CA THR A 120 -11.85 0.41 -3.84
C THR A 120 -12.60 -0.87 -4.20
N THR A 121 -11.86 -1.95 -4.49
CA THR A 121 -12.45 -3.22 -4.94
C THR A 121 -13.02 -4.02 -3.78
N ARG A 122 -12.22 -4.25 -2.73
CA ARG A 122 -12.63 -5.09 -1.59
C ARG A 122 -13.77 -4.49 -0.79
N HIS A 123 -13.71 -3.16 -0.57
CA HIS A 123 -14.57 -2.50 0.42
C HIS A 123 -15.76 -1.77 -0.20
N LYS A 124 -15.93 -1.83 -1.54
CA LYS A 124 -17.05 -1.19 -2.24
C LYS A 124 -18.42 -1.50 -1.60
N LYS A 125 -18.65 -2.77 -1.26
CA LYS A 125 -19.94 -3.22 -0.68
C LYS A 125 -20.18 -2.74 0.76
N VAL A 126 -19.12 -2.46 1.50
CA VAL A 126 -19.18 -2.03 2.92
C VAL A 126 -18.79 -0.55 3.10
N TYR A 127 -18.51 0.15 2.02
CA TYR A 127 -18.05 1.54 2.03
C TYR A 127 -19.01 2.48 2.78
N ASP A 128 -20.33 2.34 2.57
CA ASP A 128 -21.32 3.14 3.27
C ASP A 128 -21.38 2.85 4.78
N GLN A 129 -21.01 1.65 5.20
CA GLN A 129 -20.91 1.32 6.61
C GLN A 129 -19.65 1.95 7.24
N LEU A 130 -18.52 1.94 6.52
CA LEU A 130 -17.28 2.58 6.96
C LEU A 130 -17.46 4.09 7.13
N LYS A 131 -18.12 4.76 6.19
CA LYS A 131 -18.41 6.21 6.27
C LYS A 131 -19.28 6.61 7.47
N LYS A 132 -20.10 5.69 8.01
CA LYS A 132 -20.87 5.93 9.24
C LYS A 132 -19.99 5.91 10.48
N ILE A 133 -18.82 5.27 10.41
CA ILE A 133 -17.87 5.20 11.54
C ILE A 133 -16.94 6.42 11.53
N ALA A 134 -16.32 6.72 10.37
CA ALA A 134 -15.42 7.86 10.21
C ALA A 134 -15.29 8.28 8.74
N PRO A 135 -14.77 9.50 8.45
CA PRO A 135 -14.36 9.88 7.10
C PRO A 135 -13.51 8.79 6.45
N THR A 136 -13.94 8.30 5.28
CA THR A 136 -13.31 7.15 4.61
C THR A 136 -12.96 7.51 3.18
N ILE A 137 -11.71 7.27 2.77
CA ILE A 137 -11.32 7.26 1.37
C ILE A 137 -11.14 5.82 0.88
N ALA A 138 -11.37 5.59 -0.40
CA ALA A 138 -11.15 4.30 -1.04
C ALA A 138 -10.16 4.47 -2.19
N LEU A 139 -9.06 3.74 -2.15
CA LEU A 139 -7.97 3.81 -3.10
C LEU A 139 -7.69 2.44 -3.69
N HIS A 140 -7.15 2.39 -4.89
CA HIS A 140 -6.82 1.13 -5.54
C HIS A 140 -5.58 0.50 -4.90
N ASN A 141 -5.70 -0.75 -4.40
CA ASN A 141 -4.58 -1.54 -3.87
C ASN A 141 -4.67 -3.02 -4.28
N LEU A 142 -5.84 -3.66 -4.15
CA LEU A 142 -6.04 -4.99 -4.71
C LEU A 142 -5.92 -4.91 -6.24
N ASN A 143 -5.02 -5.68 -6.83
CA ASN A 143 -4.70 -5.64 -8.26
C ASN A 143 -4.09 -4.31 -8.76
N ALA A 144 -3.71 -3.43 -7.86
CA ALA A 144 -3.04 -2.17 -8.20
C ALA A 144 -1.78 -2.42 -9.02
N ASP A 145 -1.56 -1.58 -10.00
CA ASP A 145 -0.29 -1.49 -10.68
C ASP A 145 0.69 -0.55 -9.95
N TYR A 146 1.83 -0.27 -10.56
CA TYR A 146 2.83 0.60 -9.95
C TYR A 146 2.35 2.06 -9.87
N GLN A 147 1.66 2.57 -10.91
CA GLN A 147 1.16 3.95 -10.91
C GLN A 147 0.04 4.14 -9.90
N ASP A 148 -0.89 3.20 -9.79
CA ASP A 148 -1.93 3.20 -8.75
C ASP A 148 -1.33 3.36 -7.34
N THR A 149 -0.19 2.69 -7.10
CA THR A 149 0.52 2.77 -5.81
C THR A 149 1.09 4.17 -5.55
N ILE A 150 1.66 4.82 -6.57
CA ILE A 150 2.15 6.20 -6.48
C ILE A 150 1.00 7.16 -6.21
N ASP A 151 -0.09 7.04 -6.98
CA ASP A 151 -1.28 7.89 -6.87
C ASP A 151 -1.96 7.74 -5.50
N ALA A 152 -2.04 6.52 -4.98
CA ALA A 152 -2.53 6.25 -3.64
C ALA A 152 -1.66 6.93 -2.57
N SER A 153 -0.33 6.85 -2.70
CA SER A 153 0.60 7.48 -1.76
C SER A 153 0.47 9.01 -1.75
N LEU A 154 0.35 9.64 -2.92
CA LEU A 154 0.10 11.08 -3.04
C LEU A 154 -1.26 11.48 -2.45
N THR A 155 -2.30 10.67 -2.69
CA THR A 155 -3.65 10.93 -2.17
C THR A 155 -3.67 10.81 -0.64
N ILE A 156 -3.00 9.82 -0.08
CA ILE A 156 -2.86 9.66 1.38
C ILE A 156 -2.10 10.85 1.96
N ALA A 157 -0.97 11.24 1.35
CA ALA A 157 -0.17 12.38 1.80
C ALA A 157 -0.99 13.67 1.83
N LYS A 158 -1.78 13.94 0.77
CA LYS A 158 -2.71 15.06 0.72
C LYS A 158 -3.77 14.98 1.82
N ALA A 159 -4.33 13.79 2.06
CA ALA A 159 -5.36 13.60 3.10
C ALA A 159 -4.84 13.90 4.51
N VAL A 160 -3.53 13.71 4.75
CA VAL A 160 -2.90 13.93 6.06
C VAL A 160 -2.04 15.21 6.13
N GLY A 161 -2.07 16.06 5.07
CA GLY A 161 -1.35 17.34 5.02
C GLY A 161 0.17 17.21 4.95
N LYS A 162 0.67 16.18 4.25
CA LYS A 162 2.09 15.81 4.16
C LYS A 162 2.59 15.64 2.72
N GLU A 163 2.06 16.43 1.79
CA GLU A 163 2.39 16.33 0.36
C GLU A 163 3.89 16.51 0.10
N LYS A 164 4.52 17.49 0.75
CA LYS A 164 5.95 17.80 0.54
C LYS A 164 6.86 16.66 0.98
N GLU A 165 6.52 16.00 2.08
CA GLU A 165 7.26 14.83 2.56
C GLU A 165 7.19 13.69 1.57
N MET A 166 6.01 13.44 0.98
CA MET A 166 5.83 12.41 -0.03
C MET A 166 6.50 12.76 -1.35
N GLU A 167 6.43 13.99 -1.83
CA GLU A 167 7.13 14.44 -3.02
C GLU A 167 8.64 14.22 -2.90
N LYS A 168 9.23 14.57 -1.75
CA LYS A 168 10.64 14.27 -1.47
C LYS A 168 10.96 12.79 -1.51
N LYS A 169 10.08 11.96 -0.95
CA LYS A 169 10.22 10.50 -0.96
C LYS A 169 10.19 9.95 -2.39
N LEU A 170 9.26 10.43 -3.21
CA LEU A 170 9.13 10.01 -4.61
C LEU A 170 10.35 10.43 -5.44
N THR A 171 10.89 11.64 -5.24
CA THR A 171 12.14 12.06 -5.90
C THR A 171 13.30 11.10 -5.59
N ALA A 172 13.50 10.74 -4.33
CA ALA A 172 14.53 9.78 -3.93
C ALA A 172 14.28 8.36 -4.51
N HIS A 173 13.02 7.97 -4.63
CA HIS A 173 12.63 6.72 -5.27
C HIS A 173 12.94 6.71 -6.77
N GLU A 174 12.65 7.80 -7.49
CA GLU A 174 12.97 7.94 -8.92
C GLU A 174 14.48 7.87 -9.18
N GLU A 175 15.29 8.50 -8.33
CA GLU A 175 16.75 8.39 -8.38
C GLU A 175 17.19 6.92 -8.22
N LYS A 176 16.63 6.20 -7.23
CA LYS A 176 16.91 4.78 -7.02
C LYS A 176 16.49 3.91 -8.20
N MET A 177 15.34 4.19 -8.81
CA MET A 177 14.89 3.52 -10.04
C MET A 177 15.92 3.69 -11.16
N SER A 178 16.38 4.92 -11.37
CA SER A 178 17.40 5.23 -12.39
C SER A 178 18.72 4.51 -12.13
N GLU A 179 19.22 4.55 -10.90
CA GLU A 179 20.43 3.81 -10.50
C GLU A 179 20.28 2.30 -10.70
N THR A 180 19.13 1.74 -10.31
CA THR A 180 18.85 0.31 -10.46
C THR A 180 18.86 -0.08 -11.92
N LYS A 181 18.21 0.70 -12.79
CA LYS A 181 18.20 0.49 -14.23
C LYS A 181 19.60 0.47 -14.83
N GLN A 182 20.48 1.38 -14.40
CA GLN A 182 21.87 1.43 -14.85
C GLN A 182 22.68 0.20 -14.38
N LYS A 183 22.48 -0.24 -13.13
CA LYS A 183 23.23 -1.36 -12.53
C LYS A 183 22.80 -2.72 -13.05
N ILE A 184 21.49 -2.92 -13.27
CA ILE A 184 20.97 -4.23 -13.67
C ILE A 184 21.31 -4.54 -15.12
N SER A 185 21.46 -3.53 -16.00
CA SER A 185 21.76 -3.74 -17.43
C SER A 185 20.94 -4.92 -18.00
N ALA A 186 19.63 -4.86 -17.82
CA ALA A 186 18.72 -6.00 -18.04
C ALA A 186 18.62 -6.46 -19.52
N ASN A 187 19.49 -6.00 -20.37
CA ASN A 187 19.73 -6.38 -21.77
C ASN A 187 18.57 -7.15 -22.42
N SER A 188 17.35 -6.67 -22.26
CA SER A 188 16.12 -7.29 -22.80
C SER A 188 15.81 -8.70 -22.27
N GLN A 189 16.42 -9.14 -21.16
CA GLN A 189 16.08 -10.44 -20.57
C GLN A 189 14.59 -10.49 -20.21
N SER A 190 13.97 -11.61 -20.53
CA SER A 190 12.58 -11.85 -20.15
C SER A 190 12.50 -12.32 -18.72
N VAL A 191 11.58 -11.73 -17.93
CA VAL A 191 11.37 -12.08 -16.53
C VAL A 191 9.92 -12.50 -16.31
N LEU A 192 9.71 -13.48 -15.43
CA LEU A 192 8.39 -13.91 -14.99
C LEU A 192 8.35 -14.01 -13.46
N LEU A 193 7.38 -13.36 -12.86
CA LEU A 193 7.08 -13.43 -11.43
C LEU A 193 6.03 -14.50 -11.19
N ILE A 194 6.36 -15.52 -10.43
CA ILE A 194 5.47 -16.65 -10.14
C ILE A 194 5.41 -17.00 -8.66
N GLY A 195 4.30 -17.57 -8.24
CA GLY A 195 4.17 -18.36 -7.02
C GLY A 195 3.72 -19.77 -7.39
N SER A 196 3.94 -20.74 -6.52
CA SER A 196 3.40 -22.09 -6.70
C SER A 196 2.81 -22.62 -5.40
N THR A 197 1.74 -23.40 -5.53
CA THR A 197 1.16 -24.22 -4.46
C THR A 197 0.97 -25.60 -5.03
N ASN A 198 1.62 -26.62 -4.47
CA ASN A 198 1.67 -27.96 -5.02
C ASN A 198 2.04 -27.93 -6.53
N ASP A 199 1.16 -28.42 -7.41
CA ASP A 199 1.39 -28.48 -8.86
C ASP A 199 0.83 -27.28 -9.63
N THR A 200 0.30 -26.27 -8.94
CA THR A 200 -0.29 -25.09 -9.57
C THR A 200 0.67 -23.91 -9.54
N ILE A 201 0.94 -23.34 -10.71
CA ILE A 201 1.70 -22.10 -10.86
C ILE A 201 0.70 -20.94 -10.98
N MET A 202 0.93 -19.90 -10.20
CA MET A 202 0.25 -18.63 -10.30
C MET A 202 1.25 -17.57 -10.74
N ALA A 203 1.28 -17.27 -12.03
CA ALA A 203 2.05 -16.16 -12.56
C ALA A 203 1.34 -14.83 -12.25
N ARG A 204 2.10 -13.75 -12.16
CA ARG A 204 1.56 -12.39 -12.19
C ARG A 204 1.51 -11.93 -13.64
N ASP A 205 0.52 -11.13 -14.00
CA ASP A 205 0.48 -10.54 -15.32
C ASP A 205 1.39 -9.30 -15.43
N GLU A 206 1.47 -8.72 -16.62
CA GLU A 206 2.28 -7.53 -16.91
C GLU A 206 1.81 -6.26 -16.18
N ASN A 207 0.56 -6.23 -15.69
CA ASN A 207 -0.02 -5.07 -15.02
C ASN A 207 0.20 -5.07 -13.51
N PHE A 208 0.59 -6.21 -12.95
CA PHE A 208 0.84 -6.29 -11.51
C PHE A 208 1.95 -5.32 -11.08
N PHE A 209 1.80 -4.74 -9.88
CA PHE A 209 2.73 -3.77 -9.28
C PHE A 209 4.22 -4.11 -9.52
N THR A 210 4.65 -5.31 -9.09
CA THR A 210 6.06 -5.72 -9.22
C THR A 210 6.44 -6.00 -10.67
N SER A 211 5.53 -6.49 -11.52
CA SER A 211 5.77 -6.72 -12.93
C SER A 211 6.05 -5.41 -13.67
N ARG A 212 5.28 -4.36 -13.36
CA ARG A 212 5.51 -2.99 -13.85
C ARG A 212 6.84 -2.43 -13.37
N LEU A 213 7.15 -2.61 -12.09
CA LEU A 213 8.44 -2.18 -11.51
C LEU A 213 9.62 -2.81 -12.26
N LEU A 214 9.57 -4.14 -12.50
CA LEU A 214 10.60 -4.86 -13.24
C LEU A 214 10.76 -4.36 -14.68
N THR A 215 9.66 -4.04 -15.37
CA THR A 215 9.71 -3.47 -16.72
C THR A 215 10.33 -2.08 -16.74
N GLN A 216 10.05 -1.25 -15.75
CA GLN A 216 10.62 0.11 -15.67
C GLN A 216 12.14 0.10 -15.46
N VAL A 217 12.66 -0.91 -14.76
CA VAL A 217 14.12 -1.08 -14.60
C VAL A 217 14.79 -1.85 -15.75
N GLY A 218 14.04 -2.20 -16.80
CA GLY A 218 14.62 -2.66 -18.08
C GLY A 218 14.42 -4.14 -18.41
N TYR A 219 13.69 -4.92 -17.59
CA TYR A 219 13.31 -6.27 -17.99
C TYR A 219 12.16 -6.25 -19.02
N ARG A 220 12.12 -7.26 -19.89
CA ARG A 220 10.95 -7.55 -20.72
C ARG A 220 10.07 -8.54 -19.97
N TYR A 221 8.81 -8.20 -19.72
CA TYR A 221 7.91 -9.14 -19.04
C TYR A 221 7.57 -10.31 -19.98
N ALA A 222 7.62 -11.56 -19.49
CA ALA A 222 7.58 -12.74 -20.32
C ALA A 222 6.18 -13.12 -20.83
N ILE A 223 5.12 -12.62 -20.19
CA ILE A 223 3.73 -12.85 -20.60
C ILE A 223 2.99 -11.53 -20.75
N SER A 224 1.98 -11.51 -21.64
CA SER A 224 1.02 -10.43 -21.76
C SER A 224 -0.38 -11.01 -21.89
N THR A 225 -1.27 -10.63 -20.98
CA THR A 225 -2.67 -11.05 -20.98
C THR A 225 -3.49 -10.26 -21.99
N SER A 226 -3.06 -9.03 -22.32
CA SER A 226 -3.70 -8.19 -23.34
C SER A 226 -3.51 -8.71 -24.76
N SER A 227 -2.43 -9.43 -25.03
CA SER A 227 -2.10 -9.99 -26.35
C SER A 227 -2.37 -11.50 -26.47
N ASN A 228 -2.71 -12.18 -25.37
CA ASN A 228 -2.91 -13.63 -25.36
C ASN A 228 -4.16 -14.03 -24.56
N SER A 229 -5.26 -14.27 -25.28
CA SER A 229 -6.54 -14.68 -24.71
C SER A 229 -6.50 -16.00 -23.91
N GLU A 230 -5.55 -16.90 -24.22
CA GLU A 230 -5.36 -18.16 -23.46
C GLU A 230 -4.83 -17.92 -22.04
N LEU A 231 -4.23 -16.76 -21.78
CA LEU A 231 -3.72 -16.36 -20.47
C LEU A 231 -4.70 -15.47 -19.71
N SER A 232 -5.75 -14.97 -20.36
CA SER A 232 -6.77 -14.14 -19.74
C SER A 232 -7.69 -14.98 -18.85
N ASN A 233 -7.78 -14.64 -17.58
CA ASN A 233 -8.71 -15.27 -16.64
C ASN A 233 -10.12 -14.65 -16.66
N GLY A 234 -10.44 -13.82 -17.65
CA GLY A 234 -11.79 -13.27 -17.86
C GLY A 234 -12.25 -12.25 -16.80
N GLY A 235 -11.33 -11.52 -16.15
CA GLY A 235 -11.67 -10.52 -15.13
C GLY A 235 -10.50 -9.63 -14.76
N ASP A 236 -10.72 -8.70 -13.82
CA ASP A 236 -9.71 -7.76 -13.30
C ASP A 236 -8.59 -8.42 -12.47
N SER A 237 -8.32 -9.71 -12.67
CA SER A 237 -7.32 -10.43 -11.89
C SER A 237 -5.94 -10.36 -12.52
N VAL A 238 -4.98 -9.84 -11.80
CA VAL A 238 -3.55 -9.86 -12.15
C VAL A 238 -2.89 -11.24 -11.93
N ASN A 239 -3.68 -12.29 -11.69
CA ASN A 239 -3.21 -13.65 -11.46
C ASN A 239 -3.52 -14.52 -12.68
N VAL A 240 -2.49 -15.15 -13.23
CA VAL A 240 -2.59 -16.06 -14.37
C VAL A 240 -2.28 -17.47 -13.90
N LYS A 241 -3.27 -18.36 -13.94
CA LYS A 241 -3.04 -19.78 -13.67
C LYS A 241 -2.30 -20.42 -14.82
N MET A 242 -1.19 -21.09 -14.53
CA MET A 242 -0.28 -21.63 -15.53
C MET A 242 0.08 -23.09 -15.20
N THR A 243 0.23 -23.95 -16.22
CA THR A 243 0.82 -25.28 -16.05
C THR A 243 2.33 -25.23 -16.35
N LEU A 244 3.06 -26.27 -15.97
CA LEU A 244 4.49 -26.38 -16.29
C LEU A 244 4.75 -26.41 -17.79
N GLU A 245 3.86 -27.00 -18.59
CA GLU A 245 3.96 -27.00 -20.06
C GLU A 245 3.85 -25.59 -20.64
N LYS A 246 2.88 -24.79 -20.12
CA LYS A 246 2.75 -23.37 -20.50
C LYS A 246 3.97 -22.57 -20.07
N LEU A 247 4.48 -22.81 -18.85
CA LEU A 247 5.70 -22.16 -18.39
C LEU A 247 6.91 -22.53 -19.27
N LEU A 248 7.04 -23.80 -19.66
CA LEU A 248 8.11 -24.26 -20.55
C LEU A 248 7.99 -23.66 -21.96
N LYS A 249 6.76 -23.45 -22.48
CA LYS A 249 6.53 -22.76 -23.76
C LYS A 249 6.88 -21.26 -23.67
N THR A 250 6.64 -20.63 -22.53
CA THR A 250 7.02 -19.23 -22.26
C THR A 250 8.54 -19.08 -22.12
N ASP A 251 9.18 -20.01 -21.44
CA ASP A 251 10.62 -20.17 -21.21
C ASP A 251 11.36 -18.86 -20.90
N PRO A 252 11.03 -18.15 -19.80
CA PRO A 252 11.65 -16.88 -19.46
C PRO A 252 13.14 -17.03 -19.17
N ASP A 253 13.92 -15.96 -19.40
CA ASP A 253 15.35 -15.90 -19.07
C ASP A 253 15.60 -15.87 -17.57
N VAL A 254 14.64 -15.28 -16.82
CA VAL A 254 14.69 -15.09 -15.37
C VAL A 254 13.35 -15.49 -14.76
N ILE A 255 13.38 -16.29 -13.72
CA ILE A 255 12.20 -16.61 -12.89
C ILE A 255 12.39 -16.01 -11.50
N ILE A 256 11.41 -15.21 -11.06
CA ILE A 256 11.30 -14.75 -9.69
C ILE A 256 10.22 -15.60 -9.01
N LEU A 257 10.65 -16.50 -8.14
CA LEU A 257 9.80 -17.44 -7.44
C LEU A 257 9.45 -16.89 -6.05
N MET A 258 8.22 -16.39 -5.91
CA MET A 258 7.70 -15.90 -4.62
C MET A 258 7.44 -17.08 -3.69
N THR A 259 8.02 -17.02 -2.50
CA THR A 259 7.85 -18.02 -1.44
C THR A 259 7.18 -17.40 -0.22
N GLY A 260 6.19 -18.07 0.35
CA GLY A 260 5.54 -17.68 1.60
C GLY A 260 6.03 -18.53 2.77
N LYS A 261 5.85 -18.04 3.99
CA LYS A 261 6.25 -18.75 5.22
C LYS A 261 5.47 -20.04 5.48
N THR A 262 4.37 -20.26 4.78
CA THR A 262 3.46 -21.42 4.93
C THR A 262 3.50 -22.33 3.72
N ASP A 263 4.43 -22.13 2.81
CA ASP A 263 4.54 -22.95 1.61
C ASP A 263 5.12 -24.32 1.95
N ASP A 264 4.63 -25.35 1.28
CA ASP A 264 5.22 -26.69 1.31
C ASP A 264 6.59 -26.62 0.63
N ILE A 265 7.63 -26.67 1.45
CA ILE A 265 9.02 -26.78 1.02
C ILE A 265 9.60 -28.08 1.61
N ASN A 266 10.38 -28.77 0.81
CA ASN A 266 11.11 -29.95 1.28
C ASN A 266 12.31 -29.59 2.18
N ALA A 267 13.02 -30.57 2.69
CA ALA A 267 14.20 -30.38 3.54
C ALA A 267 15.30 -29.51 2.87
N ASP A 268 15.37 -29.51 1.54
CA ASP A 268 16.33 -28.73 0.75
C ASP A 268 15.83 -27.31 0.45
N GLY A 269 14.71 -26.90 1.03
CA GLY A 269 14.10 -25.57 0.79
C GLY A 269 13.45 -25.43 -0.59
N LYS A 270 13.21 -26.53 -1.30
CA LYS A 270 12.59 -26.54 -2.63
C LYS A 270 11.11 -26.85 -2.54
N ARG A 271 10.36 -26.31 -3.49
CA ARG A 271 8.94 -26.62 -3.68
C ARG A 271 8.78 -27.88 -4.54
N PRO A 272 7.67 -28.61 -4.42
CA PRO A 272 7.42 -29.81 -5.23
C PRO A 272 7.58 -29.59 -6.73
N ILE A 273 7.17 -28.41 -7.24
CA ILE A 273 7.31 -28.05 -8.65
C ILE A 273 8.77 -28.02 -9.13
N GLU A 274 9.72 -27.70 -8.25
CA GLU A 274 11.14 -27.61 -8.59
C GLU A 274 11.80 -28.97 -8.79
N GLU A 275 11.17 -30.03 -8.35
CA GLU A 275 11.62 -31.41 -8.56
C GLU A 275 11.13 -32.02 -9.88
N ASN A 276 10.13 -31.38 -10.51
CA ASN A 276 9.54 -31.84 -11.76
C ASN A 276 10.56 -31.77 -12.93
N VAL A 277 10.51 -32.78 -13.78
CA VAL A 277 11.43 -32.89 -14.94
C VAL A 277 11.24 -31.76 -15.96
N LEU A 278 10.02 -31.18 -16.07
CA LEU A 278 9.76 -30.04 -16.95
C LEU A 278 10.37 -28.75 -16.38
N TRP A 279 10.31 -28.55 -15.06
CA TRP A 279 10.98 -27.43 -14.40
C TRP A 279 12.49 -27.42 -14.71
N LYS A 280 13.14 -28.57 -14.61
CA LYS A 280 14.59 -28.70 -14.89
C LYS A 280 14.97 -28.42 -16.36
N LYS A 281 13.99 -28.42 -17.28
CA LYS A 281 14.21 -28.07 -18.70
C LYS A 281 14.17 -26.56 -18.97
N LEU A 282 13.64 -25.76 -18.07
CA LEU A 282 13.54 -24.30 -18.21
C LEU A 282 14.92 -23.66 -18.36
N LYS A 283 15.04 -22.68 -19.26
CA LYS A 283 16.24 -21.90 -19.49
C LYS A 283 16.75 -21.21 -18.23
N ALA A 284 15.84 -20.55 -17.49
CA ALA A 284 16.17 -19.90 -16.22
C ALA A 284 16.77 -20.88 -15.20
N VAL A 285 16.23 -22.11 -15.12
CA VAL A 285 16.72 -23.14 -14.18
C VAL A 285 18.12 -23.63 -14.59
N LYS A 286 18.34 -23.92 -15.87
CA LYS A 286 19.63 -24.38 -16.40
C LYS A 286 20.74 -23.34 -16.21
N ASN A 287 20.38 -22.05 -16.30
CA ASN A 287 21.34 -20.95 -16.18
C ASN A 287 21.49 -20.43 -14.73
N GLY A 288 20.79 -21.00 -13.76
CA GLY A 288 20.82 -20.54 -12.37
C GLY A 288 20.10 -19.20 -12.11
N HIS A 289 19.22 -18.79 -13.03
CA HIS A 289 18.48 -17.52 -12.95
C HIS A 289 17.09 -17.69 -12.31
N VAL A 290 17.00 -18.50 -11.26
CA VAL A 290 15.79 -18.63 -10.43
C VAL A 290 16.05 -17.97 -9.08
N TYR A 291 15.40 -16.86 -8.83
CA TYR A 291 15.54 -16.07 -7.61
C TYR A 291 14.33 -16.29 -6.70
N ARG A 292 14.59 -16.79 -5.49
CA ARG A 292 13.54 -17.01 -4.48
C ARG A 292 13.41 -15.77 -3.61
N VAL A 293 12.21 -15.23 -3.56
CA VAL A 293 11.91 -13.97 -2.87
C VAL A 293 10.75 -14.12 -1.89
N ASP A 294 10.73 -13.30 -0.83
CA ASP A 294 9.63 -13.29 0.12
C ASP A 294 8.35 -12.74 -0.51
N ARG A 295 7.28 -13.53 -0.50
CA ARG A 295 5.99 -13.14 -1.08
C ARG A 295 5.39 -11.90 -0.40
N ALA A 296 5.58 -11.73 0.91
CA ALA A 296 5.05 -10.57 1.61
C ALA A 296 5.72 -9.28 1.11
N ALA A 297 7.04 -9.31 0.88
CA ALA A 297 7.79 -8.19 0.33
C ALA A 297 7.42 -7.91 -1.14
N TRP A 298 7.38 -8.94 -1.98
CA TRP A 298 7.30 -8.80 -3.43
C TRP A 298 5.87 -8.74 -4.00
N SER A 299 4.86 -9.08 -3.21
CA SER A 299 3.47 -9.13 -3.71
C SER A 299 2.45 -8.40 -2.84
N LEU A 300 2.70 -8.26 -1.54
CA LEU A 300 1.72 -7.66 -0.62
C LEU A 300 2.10 -6.24 -0.19
N ARG A 301 3.38 -5.92 -0.18
CA ARG A 301 3.91 -4.60 0.20
C ARG A 301 3.93 -3.67 -1.03
N ARG A 302 2.73 -3.34 -1.54
CA ARG A 302 2.57 -2.41 -2.67
C ARG A 302 2.62 -0.98 -2.16
N SER A 303 3.84 -0.47 -2.03
CA SER A 303 4.18 0.86 -1.51
C SER A 303 5.49 1.34 -2.13
N VAL A 304 5.82 2.63 -1.98
CA VAL A 304 7.11 3.18 -2.40
C VAL A 304 8.26 2.49 -1.68
N ASP A 305 8.16 2.29 -0.36
CA ASP A 305 9.14 1.53 0.43
C ASP A 305 9.25 0.06 0.00
N GLY A 306 8.12 -0.56 -0.36
CA GLY A 306 8.10 -1.91 -0.91
C GLY A 306 8.84 -1.99 -2.24
N ALA A 307 8.62 -1.02 -3.15
CA ALA A 307 9.37 -0.91 -4.40
C ALA A 307 10.86 -0.71 -4.13
N ASP A 308 11.22 0.20 -3.23
CA ASP A 308 12.62 0.46 -2.86
C ASP A 308 13.32 -0.79 -2.29
N ALA A 309 12.61 -1.59 -1.49
CA ALA A 309 13.14 -2.84 -0.97
C ALA A 309 13.41 -3.84 -2.10
N ILE A 310 12.48 -3.97 -3.06
CA ILE A 310 12.66 -4.81 -4.25
C ILE A 310 13.84 -4.33 -5.10
N LEU A 311 13.97 -3.02 -5.33
CA LEU A 311 15.10 -2.46 -6.09
C LEU A 311 16.46 -2.76 -5.42
N ASN A 312 16.55 -2.66 -4.09
CA ASN A 312 17.76 -3.01 -3.35
C ASN A 312 18.10 -4.51 -3.49
N GLU A 313 17.08 -5.38 -3.43
CA GLU A 313 17.26 -6.81 -3.59
C GLU A 313 17.69 -7.17 -5.02
N LEU A 314 17.10 -6.54 -6.03
CA LEU A 314 17.50 -6.67 -7.42
C LEU A 314 18.98 -6.31 -7.64
N GLN A 315 19.42 -5.17 -7.10
CA GLN A 315 20.81 -4.72 -7.24
C GLN A 315 21.80 -5.67 -6.58
N LYS A 316 21.41 -6.35 -5.47
CA LYS A 316 22.25 -7.24 -4.70
C LYS A 316 22.31 -8.66 -5.28
N GLU A 317 21.15 -9.23 -5.58
CA GLU A 317 21.01 -10.66 -5.90
C GLU A 317 20.98 -10.93 -7.42
N MET A 318 20.63 -9.91 -8.24
CA MET A 318 20.46 -10.03 -9.68
C MET A 318 21.37 -9.03 -10.44
N PRO A 319 22.67 -9.00 -10.12
CA PRO A 319 23.58 -8.10 -10.82
C PRO A 319 23.64 -8.44 -12.30
N ALA A 320 23.95 -7.44 -13.14
CA ALA A 320 24.23 -7.65 -14.53
C ALA A 320 25.22 -8.79 -14.72
N ASN A 321 24.94 -9.71 -15.65
CA ASN A 321 25.88 -10.77 -16.00
C ASN A 321 27.26 -10.15 -16.25
N LYS A 322 28.24 -10.48 -15.39
CA LYS A 322 29.62 -10.21 -15.72
C LYS A 322 29.93 -10.97 -16.99
N LYS A 323 30.22 -10.24 -18.08
CA LYS A 323 30.73 -10.81 -19.32
C LYS A 323 31.99 -11.58 -19.06
#